data_0da615070ccb5f53e13df531d28917c7
#
_entry.id   0da615070ccb5f53e13df531d28917c7
#
_cell.length_a   1.000
_cell.length_b   1.000
_cell.length_c   1.000
_cell.angle_alpha   90.00
_cell.angle_beta   90.00
_cell.angle_gamma   90.00
#
_symmetry.space_group_name_H-M   'P 1'
#
loop_
_entity.id
_entity.type
_entity.pdbx_description
1 polymer ?
#
loop_
_entity_poly.entity_id
_entity_poly.type
_entity_poly.pdbx_seq_one_letter_code
_entity_poly.pdbx_strand_id
1 'polypeptide(L)'
;MVKLYNIVDSRVTECVGSKENIAVYINPDEKERRHLIHQYEIDEHTLQSALDPDELSRIEIESNHVAIILKVPVNYQAEHAFEFLVSSMGMFLFENSLIIVMAEDLPIFDSKTFARISRLAETMLKIVNYSIFRFLEHLRVIDMVSDELGEKISTSMENTYLLNLFALEKSLVYYQNAINSNSVLIEKMKIYTQRIGFTMDDTELLDDIAIENTQCYKQAEIYSNILASMMDARVSIVNNNLNISMKKLTMITIAIMVPTFVVSAFSMNVAFPIQKHPSAFWIILAIAFIAMSGFFFIWRIRK
;
A
#
# COMPACT_ATOMS: atom_id res chain seq x y z
N MET A 1 -13.03 -25.14 -4.50
CA MET A 1 -11.89 -26.04 -4.81
C MET A 1 -11.26 -26.50 -3.51
N VAL A 2 -11.00 -27.82 -3.35
CA VAL A 2 -10.43 -28.36 -2.09
C VAL A 2 -9.06 -28.97 -2.36
N LYS A 3 -8.07 -28.60 -1.54
CA LYS A 3 -6.73 -29.23 -1.52
C LYS A 3 -6.58 -29.99 -0.20
N LEU A 4 -6.06 -31.20 -0.25
CA LEU A 4 -5.91 -32.07 0.92
C LEU A 4 -4.44 -32.27 1.24
N TYR A 5 -4.10 -32.16 2.52
CA TYR A 5 -2.72 -32.30 2.98
C TYR A 5 -2.65 -33.23 4.19
N ASN A 6 -1.48 -33.81 4.38
CA ASN A 6 -1.18 -34.62 5.56
C ASN A 6 0.22 -34.28 6.09
N ILE A 7 0.41 -34.47 7.40
CA ILE A 7 1.72 -34.34 8.04
C ILE A 7 2.41 -35.70 7.93
N VAL A 8 3.45 -35.78 7.06
CA VAL A 8 4.28 -36.97 6.86
C VAL A 8 5.75 -36.58 7.03
N ASP A 9 6.51 -37.34 7.80
CA ASP A 9 7.93 -37.10 8.07
C ASP A 9 8.24 -35.66 8.50
N SER A 10 7.38 -35.11 9.38
CA SER A 10 7.47 -33.74 9.87
C SER A 10 7.36 -32.66 8.79
N ARG A 11 6.63 -32.92 7.71
CA ARG A 11 6.35 -31.99 6.62
C ARG A 11 4.87 -32.07 6.22
N VAL A 12 4.33 -30.93 5.81
CA VAL A 12 3.00 -30.88 5.19
C VAL A 12 3.15 -31.25 3.72
N THR A 13 2.51 -32.34 3.29
CA THR A 13 2.55 -32.82 1.91
C THR A 13 1.13 -32.94 1.36
N GLU A 14 0.94 -32.53 0.10
CA GLU A 14 -0.34 -32.71 -0.59
C GLU A 14 -0.61 -34.19 -0.78
N CYS A 15 -1.85 -34.64 -0.49
CA CYS A 15 -2.24 -36.02 -0.60
C CYS A 15 -3.52 -36.18 -1.44
N VAL A 16 -3.60 -37.30 -2.14
CA VAL A 16 -4.79 -37.71 -2.88
C VAL A 16 -5.31 -38.97 -2.21
N GLY A 17 -6.26 -38.84 -1.24
CA GLY A 17 -6.85 -40.02 -0.60
C GLY A 17 -7.36 -39.79 0.83
N SER A 18 -7.90 -40.84 1.46
CA SER A 18 -8.83 -40.84 2.60
C SER A 18 -8.24 -40.74 4.01
N LYS A 19 -7.08 -40.14 4.20
CA LYS A 19 -6.51 -39.87 5.55
C LYS A 19 -5.84 -38.52 5.56
N GLU A 20 -6.64 -37.48 5.31
CA GLU A 20 -6.18 -36.09 5.42
C GLU A 20 -6.35 -35.57 6.83
N ASN A 21 -5.32 -34.88 7.33
CA ASN A 21 -5.40 -34.16 8.59
C ASN A 21 -5.58 -32.65 8.37
N ILE A 22 -5.34 -32.15 7.14
CA ILE A 22 -5.49 -30.74 6.79
C ILE A 22 -6.28 -30.65 5.49
N ALA A 23 -7.38 -29.88 5.52
CA ALA A 23 -8.20 -29.57 4.34
C ALA A 23 -8.25 -28.08 4.09
N VAL A 24 -7.89 -27.66 2.87
CA VAL A 24 -7.86 -26.25 2.45
C VAL A 24 -8.98 -26.02 1.44
N TYR A 25 -9.97 -25.25 1.82
CA TYR A 25 -11.10 -24.85 0.97
C TYR A 25 -10.84 -23.46 0.40
N ILE A 26 -10.68 -23.41 -0.92
CA ILE A 26 -10.43 -22.16 -1.66
C ILE A 26 -11.71 -21.77 -2.35
N ASN A 27 -12.27 -20.61 -1.99
CA ASN A 27 -13.54 -20.08 -2.48
C ASN A 27 -14.62 -21.19 -2.53
N PRO A 28 -15.03 -21.74 -1.37
CA PRO A 28 -15.92 -22.88 -1.31
C PRO A 28 -17.27 -22.56 -1.95
N ASP A 29 -17.76 -23.49 -2.78
CA ASP A 29 -19.09 -23.42 -3.35
C ASP A 29 -20.18 -23.70 -2.31
N GLU A 30 -21.47 -23.53 -2.67
CA GLU A 30 -22.58 -23.77 -1.72
C GLU A 30 -22.63 -25.19 -1.17
N LYS A 31 -22.18 -26.20 -1.93
CA LYS A 31 -22.16 -27.60 -1.47
C LYS A 31 -21.03 -27.80 -0.47
N GLU A 32 -19.86 -27.25 -0.76
CA GLU A 32 -18.70 -27.26 0.13
C GLU A 32 -19.01 -26.51 1.45
N ARG A 33 -19.69 -25.36 1.37
CA ARG A 33 -20.13 -24.60 2.57
C ARG A 33 -21.12 -25.39 3.42
N ARG A 34 -22.14 -25.97 2.80
CA ARG A 34 -23.09 -26.83 3.52
C ARG A 34 -22.41 -28.04 4.16
N HIS A 35 -21.42 -28.64 3.50
CA HIS A 35 -20.63 -29.71 4.06
C HIS A 35 -19.89 -29.26 5.31
N LEU A 36 -19.22 -28.09 5.29
CA LEU A 36 -18.52 -27.52 6.43
C LEU A 36 -19.47 -27.24 7.60
N ILE A 37 -20.64 -26.68 7.35
CA ILE A 37 -21.65 -26.39 8.39
C ILE A 37 -22.23 -27.64 8.99
N HIS A 38 -22.64 -28.66 8.17
CA HIS A 38 -23.36 -29.81 8.67
C HIS A 38 -22.46 -30.97 9.16
N GLN A 39 -21.30 -31.18 8.51
CA GLN A 39 -20.38 -32.26 8.86
C GLN A 39 -19.44 -31.90 9.99
N TYR A 40 -18.96 -30.64 9.99
CA TYR A 40 -17.96 -30.15 10.96
C TYR A 40 -18.58 -29.23 12.02
N GLU A 41 -19.89 -28.95 11.91
CA GLU A 41 -20.61 -28.05 12.83
C GLU A 41 -19.96 -26.67 12.96
N ILE A 42 -19.38 -26.16 11.85
CA ILE A 42 -18.83 -24.80 11.80
C ILE A 42 -20.00 -23.82 11.70
N ASP A 43 -19.98 -22.79 12.55
CA ASP A 43 -20.98 -21.73 12.50
C ASP A 43 -20.98 -20.99 11.15
N GLU A 44 -22.18 -20.74 10.60
CA GLU A 44 -22.34 -20.12 9.28
C GLU A 44 -21.76 -18.70 9.26
N HIS A 45 -21.95 -17.93 10.32
CA HIS A 45 -21.43 -16.57 10.43
C HIS A 45 -19.90 -16.58 10.45
N THR A 46 -19.28 -17.48 11.22
CA THR A 46 -17.82 -17.62 11.28
C THR A 46 -17.23 -18.09 9.96
N LEU A 47 -17.96 -18.97 9.24
CA LEU A 47 -17.56 -19.39 7.90
C LEU A 47 -17.63 -18.23 6.87
N GLN A 48 -18.66 -17.37 6.94
CA GLN A 48 -18.76 -16.18 6.10
C GLN A 48 -17.66 -15.18 6.41
N SER A 49 -17.37 -14.95 7.70
CA SER A 49 -16.29 -14.08 8.16
C SER A 49 -14.91 -14.51 7.65
N ALA A 50 -14.68 -15.83 7.47
CA ALA A 50 -13.43 -16.34 6.88
C ALA A 50 -13.22 -15.90 5.41
N LEU A 51 -14.29 -15.52 4.72
CA LEU A 51 -14.27 -15.12 3.32
C LEU A 51 -14.48 -13.61 3.11
N ASP A 52 -14.80 -12.87 4.19
CA ASP A 52 -15.02 -11.42 4.14
C ASP A 52 -13.70 -10.67 4.38
N PRO A 53 -13.20 -9.90 3.38
CA PRO A 53 -11.97 -9.14 3.52
C PRO A 53 -12.05 -8.01 4.55
N ASP A 54 -13.24 -7.57 4.96
CA ASP A 54 -13.44 -6.49 5.92
C ASP A 54 -13.57 -6.98 7.38
N GLU A 55 -13.71 -8.30 7.59
CA GLU A 55 -13.88 -8.89 8.91
C GLU A 55 -12.61 -8.77 9.76
N LEU A 56 -12.75 -8.54 11.06
CA LEU A 56 -11.61 -8.42 11.98
C LEU A 56 -11.07 -9.79 12.43
N SER A 57 -9.76 -9.84 12.67
CA SER A 57 -9.12 -11.04 13.23
C SER A 57 -9.64 -11.34 14.61
N ARG A 58 -10.01 -12.59 14.85
CA ARG A 58 -10.54 -13.05 16.14
C ARG A 58 -10.31 -14.52 16.35
N ILE A 59 -10.46 -14.95 17.59
CA ILE A 59 -10.49 -16.34 18.02
C ILE A 59 -11.81 -16.62 18.73
N GLU A 60 -12.41 -17.72 18.41
CA GLU A 60 -13.63 -18.26 19.02
C GLU A 60 -13.35 -19.68 19.52
N ILE A 61 -13.78 -19.98 20.74
CA ILE A 61 -13.58 -21.26 21.37
C ILE A 61 -14.93 -21.96 21.41
N GLU A 62 -15.12 -22.93 20.53
CA GLU A 62 -16.30 -23.75 20.46
C GLU A 62 -16.15 -25.05 21.25
N SER A 63 -17.23 -25.80 21.37
CA SER A 63 -17.25 -27.06 22.13
C SER A 63 -16.42 -28.16 21.47
N ASN A 64 -16.33 -28.19 20.15
CA ASN A 64 -15.70 -29.23 19.33
C ASN A 64 -14.48 -28.74 18.55
N HIS A 65 -14.23 -27.40 18.45
CA HIS A 65 -13.09 -26.85 17.74
C HIS A 65 -12.69 -25.45 18.24
N VAL A 66 -11.55 -24.98 17.79
CA VAL A 66 -11.10 -23.60 17.91
C VAL A 66 -11.13 -22.95 16.55
N ALA A 67 -11.88 -21.85 16.40
CA ALA A 67 -11.96 -21.09 15.17
C ALA A 67 -11.10 -19.83 15.28
N ILE A 68 -10.32 -19.54 14.24
CA ILE A 68 -9.49 -18.35 14.12
C ILE A 68 -9.78 -17.69 12.77
N ILE A 69 -10.07 -16.40 12.79
CA ILE A 69 -10.09 -15.55 11.61
C ILE A 69 -8.80 -14.72 11.62
N LEU A 70 -8.00 -14.83 10.57
CA LEU A 70 -6.69 -14.21 10.42
C LEU A 70 -6.69 -13.30 9.19
N LYS A 71 -6.08 -12.14 9.26
CA LYS A 71 -5.79 -11.29 8.10
C LYS A 71 -4.52 -11.74 7.40
N VAL A 72 -4.59 -11.86 6.09
CA VAL A 72 -3.47 -12.26 5.23
C VAL A 72 -3.35 -11.31 4.05
N PRO A 73 -2.14 -10.97 3.59
CA PRO A 73 -1.98 -10.20 2.37
C PRO A 73 -2.22 -11.10 1.15
N VAL A 74 -2.95 -10.56 0.19
CA VAL A 74 -3.20 -11.21 -1.10
C VAL A 74 -1.98 -11.06 -2.01
N ASN A 75 -1.76 -12.02 -2.92
CA ASN A 75 -0.68 -11.91 -3.90
C ASN A 75 -0.86 -10.63 -4.73
N TYR A 76 0.16 -9.77 -4.72
CA TYR A 76 0.12 -8.57 -5.53
C TYR A 76 0.39 -8.91 -7.00
N GLN A 77 -0.34 -8.25 -7.90
CA GLN A 77 -0.14 -8.36 -9.35
C GLN A 77 0.40 -7.01 -9.84
N ALA A 78 1.60 -7.01 -10.44
CA ALA A 78 2.22 -5.79 -10.95
C ALA A 78 1.39 -5.08 -12.05
N GLU A 79 0.43 -5.80 -12.65
CA GLU A 79 -0.47 -5.29 -13.68
C GLU A 79 -1.63 -4.43 -13.13
N HIS A 80 -1.95 -4.54 -11.85
CA HIS A 80 -3.02 -3.79 -11.18
C HIS A 80 -2.46 -2.68 -10.29
N ALA A 81 -1.89 -1.64 -10.94
CA ALA A 81 -1.67 -0.30 -10.42
C ALA A 81 -1.28 -0.20 -8.93
N PHE A 82 -0.30 -1.01 -8.48
CA PHE A 82 0.28 -0.88 -7.13
C PHE A 82 -0.73 -1.04 -5.97
N GLU A 83 -1.81 -1.81 -6.15
CA GLU A 83 -2.77 -2.13 -5.10
C GLU A 83 -2.33 -3.38 -4.33
N PHE A 84 -2.09 -3.22 -3.04
CA PHE A 84 -1.79 -4.31 -2.12
C PHE A 84 -3.04 -4.58 -1.27
N LEU A 85 -3.69 -5.69 -1.53
CA LEU A 85 -4.95 -6.06 -0.90
C LEU A 85 -4.74 -6.97 0.31
N VAL A 86 -5.75 -7.01 1.16
CA VAL A 86 -5.83 -7.90 2.34
C VAL A 86 -7.07 -8.75 2.19
N SER A 87 -6.97 -10.01 2.58
CA SER A 87 -8.08 -10.94 2.68
C SER A 87 -8.17 -11.53 4.09
N SER A 88 -9.25 -12.23 4.37
CA SER A 88 -9.41 -13.03 5.57
C SER A 88 -9.15 -14.50 5.26
N MET A 89 -8.70 -15.23 6.29
CA MET A 89 -8.51 -16.68 6.28
C MET A 89 -9.10 -17.25 7.55
N GLY A 90 -9.99 -18.20 7.45
CA GLY A 90 -10.52 -18.97 8.57
C GLY A 90 -9.68 -20.24 8.79
N MET A 91 -9.35 -20.53 10.04
CA MET A 91 -8.72 -21.78 10.46
C MET A 91 -9.56 -22.40 11.58
N PHE A 92 -9.99 -23.63 11.38
CA PHE A 92 -10.83 -24.37 12.31
C PHE A 92 -10.05 -25.60 12.78
N LEU A 93 -9.55 -25.56 14.01
CA LEU A 93 -8.74 -26.61 14.60
C LEU A 93 -9.63 -27.56 15.39
N PHE A 94 -9.77 -28.78 14.91
CA PHE A 94 -10.40 -29.92 15.59
C PHE A 94 -9.34 -30.83 16.23
N GLU A 95 -9.76 -31.83 17.01
CA GLU A 95 -8.85 -32.77 17.65
C GLU A 95 -7.94 -33.49 16.64
N ASN A 96 -8.49 -33.91 15.48
CA ASN A 96 -7.79 -34.72 14.48
C ASN A 96 -7.69 -34.08 13.10
N SER A 97 -8.18 -32.87 12.93
CA SER A 97 -8.15 -32.17 11.62
C SER A 97 -8.03 -30.66 11.77
N LEU A 98 -7.41 -30.05 10.75
CA LEU A 98 -7.34 -28.60 10.58
C LEU A 98 -8.03 -28.25 9.25
N ILE A 99 -9.07 -27.45 9.33
CA ILE A 99 -9.76 -26.94 8.16
C ILE A 99 -9.35 -25.49 7.96
N ILE A 100 -8.92 -25.16 6.74
CA ILE A 100 -8.54 -23.80 6.34
C ILE A 100 -9.50 -23.36 5.25
N VAL A 101 -10.07 -22.17 5.40
CA VAL A 101 -10.99 -21.56 4.43
C VAL A 101 -10.45 -20.21 4.02
N MET A 102 -10.33 -19.98 2.71
CA MET A 102 -9.83 -18.73 2.15
C MET A 102 -10.55 -18.37 0.85
N ALA A 103 -10.60 -17.10 0.50
CA ALA A 103 -11.22 -16.63 -0.74
C ALA A 103 -10.30 -16.85 -1.96
N GLU A 104 -9.00 -16.74 -1.79
CA GLU A 104 -7.99 -16.84 -2.86
C GLU A 104 -6.96 -17.93 -2.54
N ASP A 105 -6.40 -18.54 -3.59
CA ASP A 105 -5.38 -19.59 -3.46
C ASP A 105 -4.02 -18.97 -3.08
N LEU A 106 -3.66 -19.10 -1.82
CA LEU A 106 -2.37 -18.65 -1.30
C LEU A 106 -1.44 -19.85 -1.13
N PRO A 107 -0.16 -19.76 -1.54
CA PRO A 107 0.81 -20.84 -1.44
C PRO A 107 1.34 -21.00 0.01
N ILE A 108 0.44 -21.37 0.94
CA ILE A 108 0.74 -21.40 2.37
C ILE A 108 1.87 -22.38 2.68
N PHE A 109 1.81 -23.60 2.11
CA PHE A 109 2.72 -24.70 2.46
C PHE A 109 4.00 -24.77 1.64
N ASP A 110 4.20 -23.86 0.66
CA ASP A 110 5.40 -23.84 -0.20
C ASP A 110 6.64 -23.23 0.49
N SER A 111 6.48 -22.69 1.71
CA SER A 111 7.56 -22.02 2.40
C SER A 111 8.38 -22.97 3.29
N LYS A 112 9.67 -22.61 3.51
CA LYS A 112 10.57 -23.34 4.42
C LYS A 112 10.08 -23.29 5.88
N THR A 113 9.15 -22.41 6.22
CA THR A 113 8.53 -22.26 7.54
C THR A 113 7.81 -23.54 7.98
N PHE A 114 7.32 -24.34 7.01
CA PHE A 114 6.59 -25.58 7.28
C PHE A 114 7.46 -26.84 7.34
N ALA A 115 8.77 -26.68 7.49
CA ALA A 115 9.65 -27.79 7.83
C ALA A 115 9.58 -28.09 9.35
N ARG A 116 9.62 -29.38 9.71
CA ARG A 116 9.56 -29.88 11.10
C ARG A 116 8.25 -29.56 11.82
N ILE A 117 7.14 -29.98 11.24
CA ILE A 117 5.82 -29.89 11.85
C ILE A 117 5.42 -31.28 12.36
N SER A 118 4.91 -31.34 13.57
CA SER A 118 4.44 -32.59 14.18
C SER A 118 2.96 -32.58 14.57
N ARG A 119 2.36 -31.39 14.72
CA ARG A 119 1.00 -31.22 15.28
C ARG A 119 0.18 -30.21 14.51
N LEU A 120 -1.14 -30.35 14.53
CA LEU A 120 -2.07 -29.44 13.85
C LEU A 120 -2.08 -28.05 14.48
N ALA A 121 -2.01 -27.96 15.83
CA ALA A 121 -1.91 -26.68 16.52
C ALA A 121 -0.63 -25.91 16.15
N GLU A 122 0.50 -26.62 16.04
CA GLU A 122 1.76 -26.05 15.54
C GLU A 122 1.63 -25.56 14.08
N THR A 123 0.92 -26.33 13.23
CA THR A 123 0.66 -25.92 11.84
C THR A 123 -0.13 -24.62 11.79
N MET A 124 -1.19 -24.52 12.59
CA MET A 124 -1.99 -23.30 12.68
C MET A 124 -1.14 -22.09 13.14
N LEU A 125 -0.29 -22.26 14.13
CA LEU A 125 0.61 -21.20 14.61
C LEU A 125 1.62 -20.76 13.53
N LYS A 126 2.18 -21.72 12.76
CA LYS A 126 3.08 -21.43 11.65
C LYS A 126 2.38 -20.71 10.49
N ILE A 127 1.07 -20.92 10.30
CA ILE A 127 0.29 -20.13 9.32
C ILE A 127 0.15 -18.67 9.78
N VAL A 128 -0.06 -18.42 11.07
CA VAL A 128 -0.05 -17.05 11.62
C VAL A 128 1.30 -16.38 11.36
N ASN A 129 2.40 -17.07 11.66
CA ASN A 129 3.76 -16.59 11.39
C ASN A 129 3.99 -16.31 9.88
N TYR A 130 3.55 -17.23 9.01
CA TYR A 130 3.61 -17.06 7.56
C TYR A 130 2.91 -15.78 7.10
N SER A 131 1.72 -15.47 7.65
CA SER A 131 1.00 -14.24 7.32
C SER A 131 1.85 -12.99 7.62
N ILE A 132 2.52 -12.94 8.77
CA ILE A 132 3.37 -11.81 9.17
C ILE A 132 4.56 -11.66 8.22
N PHE A 133 5.23 -12.77 7.87
CA PHE A 133 6.32 -12.75 6.89
C PHE A 133 5.87 -12.24 5.54
N ARG A 134 4.67 -12.62 5.09
CA ARG A 134 4.09 -12.12 3.83
C ARG A 134 3.82 -10.62 3.88
N PHE A 135 3.31 -10.10 5.00
CA PHE A 135 3.16 -8.66 5.18
C PHE A 135 4.53 -7.94 5.10
N LEU A 136 5.57 -8.47 5.76
CA LEU A 136 6.92 -7.90 5.71
C LEU A 136 7.53 -7.93 4.31
N GLU A 137 7.32 -9.01 3.55
CA GLU A 137 7.75 -9.08 2.14
C GLU A 137 7.07 -8.01 1.29
N HIS A 138 5.75 -7.85 1.42
CA HIS A 138 5.01 -6.84 0.68
C HIS A 138 5.41 -5.42 1.08
N LEU A 139 5.66 -5.16 2.37
CA LEU A 139 6.14 -3.87 2.84
C LEU A 139 7.49 -3.49 2.23
N ARG A 140 8.40 -4.45 2.04
CA ARG A 140 9.67 -4.22 1.33
C ARG A 140 9.44 -3.86 -0.15
N VAL A 141 8.48 -4.50 -0.80
CA VAL A 141 8.12 -4.16 -2.18
C VAL A 141 7.51 -2.77 -2.26
N ILE A 142 6.62 -2.41 -1.33
CA ILE A 142 6.02 -1.06 -1.23
C ILE A 142 7.11 -0.01 -1.06
N ASP A 143 8.10 -0.24 -0.20
CA ASP A 143 9.24 0.65 0.03
C ASP A 143 10.02 0.90 -1.26
N MET A 144 10.46 -0.17 -1.95
CA MET A 144 11.18 -0.06 -3.22
C MET A 144 10.38 0.70 -4.29
N VAL A 145 9.09 0.40 -4.42
CA VAL A 145 8.20 1.05 -5.40
C VAL A 145 7.98 2.52 -5.04
N SER A 146 7.87 2.84 -3.74
CA SER A 146 7.74 4.22 -3.25
C SER A 146 8.94 5.07 -3.62
N ASP A 147 10.14 4.55 -3.43
CA ASP A 147 11.39 5.23 -3.79
C ASP A 147 11.47 5.49 -5.30
N GLU A 148 11.15 4.49 -6.13
CA GLU A 148 11.12 4.62 -7.59
C GLU A 148 10.11 5.68 -8.05
N LEU A 149 8.90 5.68 -7.47
CA LEU A 149 7.88 6.68 -7.76
C LEU A 149 8.31 8.08 -7.28
N GLY A 150 8.97 8.18 -6.13
CA GLY A 150 9.52 9.43 -5.60
C GLY A 150 10.53 10.09 -6.55
N GLU A 151 11.44 9.32 -7.14
CA GLU A 151 12.38 9.80 -8.15
C GLU A 151 11.67 10.27 -9.44
N LYS A 152 10.71 9.48 -9.93
CA LYS A 152 9.93 9.85 -11.12
C LYS A 152 9.11 11.11 -10.93
N ILE A 153 8.54 11.30 -9.74
CA ILE A 153 7.77 12.50 -9.38
C ILE A 153 8.65 13.75 -9.37
N SER A 154 9.90 13.64 -8.96
CA SER A 154 10.81 14.80 -8.94
C SER A 154 11.17 15.29 -10.34
N THR A 155 11.14 14.42 -11.34
CA THR A 155 11.58 14.66 -12.73
C THR A 155 10.44 14.85 -13.72
N SER A 156 9.27 14.24 -13.49
CA SER A 156 8.11 14.29 -14.38
C SER A 156 6.95 15.12 -13.81
N MET A 157 6.17 15.74 -14.68
CA MET A 157 4.93 16.45 -14.33
C MET A 157 3.68 15.58 -14.46
N GLU A 158 3.81 14.28 -14.67
CA GLU A 158 2.67 13.38 -14.87
C GLU A 158 1.91 13.11 -13.56
N ASN A 159 0.59 13.23 -13.60
CA ASN A 159 -0.28 12.96 -12.45
C ASN A 159 -0.40 11.46 -12.12
N THR A 160 -0.06 10.59 -13.06
CA THR A 160 -0.15 9.13 -12.91
C THR A 160 0.69 8.63 -11.72
N TYR A 161 1.88 9.18 -11.54
CA TYR A 161 2.74 8.82 -10.40
C TYR A 161 2.15 9.19 -9.05
N LEU A 162 1.40 10.31 -8.98
CA LEU A 162 0.68 10.71 -7.77
C LEU A 162 -0.47 9.75 -7.45
N LEU A 163 -1.20 9.30 -8.46
CA LEU A 163 -2.28 8.32 -8.26
C LEU A 163 -1.73 6.99 -7.76
N ASN A 164 -0.56 6.57 -8.27
CA ASN A 164 0.11 5.36 -7.80
C ASN A 164 0.59 5.48 -6.35
N LEU A 165 1.15 6.64 -5.94
CA LEU A 165 1.51 6.88 -4.54
C LEU A 165 0.28 6.85 -3.63
N PHE A 166 -0.83 7.44 -4.08
CA PHE A 166 -2.09 7.40 -3.32
C PHE A 166 -2.63 5.97 -3.17
N ALA A 167 -2.51 5.13 -4.22
CA ALA A 167 -2.87 3.71 -4.14
C ALA A 167 -2.00 2.95 -3.13
N LEU A 168 -0.69 3.22 -3.09
CA LEU A 168 0.22 2.65 -2.10
C LEU A 168 -0.10 3.12 -0.67
N GLU A 169 -0.39 4.42 -0.46
CA GLU A 169 -0.78 4.96 0.84
C GLU A 169 -2.06 4.28 1.35
N LYS A 170 -3.08 4.17 0.49
CA LYS A 170 -4.32 3.46 0.79
C LYS A 170 -4.04 2.00 1.18
N SER A 171 -3.17 1.32 0.46
CA SER A 171 -2.77 -0.06 0.75
C SER A 171 -2.09 -0.19 2.11
N LEU A 172 -1.22 0.76 2.48
CA LEU A 172 -0.56 0.77 3.79
C LEU A 172 -1.54 0.98 4.94
N VAL A 173 -2.59 1.79 4.76
CA VAL A 173 -3.66 1.95 5.75
C VAL A 173 -4.39 0.62 5.98
N TYR A 174 -4.73 -0.11 4.91
CA TYR A 174 -5.32 -1.45 5.04
C TYR A 174 -4.37 -2.44 5.72
N TYR A 175 -3.08 -2.40 5.41
CA TYR A 175 -2.07 -3.25 6.03
C TYR A 175 -1.93 -2.96 7.52
N GLN A 176 -1.85 -1.69 7.91
CA GLN A 176 -1.81 -1.29 9.33
C GLN A 176 -3.03 -1.83 10.09
N ASN A 177 -4.23 -1.67 9.52
CA ASN A 177 -5.45 -2.18 10.14
C ASN A 177 -5.43 -3.71 10.27
N ALA A 178 -5.02 -4.42 9.23
CA ALA A 178 -4.93 -5.88 9.23
C ALA A 178 -3.89 -6.40 10.24
N ILE A 179 -2.68 -5.84 10.24
CA ILE A 179 -1.60 -6.23 11.16
C ILE A 179 -2.00 -5.92 12.62
N ASN A 180 -2.65 -4.79 12.87
CA ASN A 180 -3.17 -4.44 14.18
C ASN A 180 -4.28 -5.40 14.63
N SER A 181 -5.18 -5.80 13.71
CA SER A 181 -6.20 -6.80 13.99
C SER A 181 -5.57 -8.15 14.35
N ASN A 182 -4.51 -8.56 13.63
CA ASN A 182 -3.74 -9.76 13.97
C ASN A 182 -3.05 -9.65 15.34
N SER A 183 -2.61 -8.44 15.78
CA SER A 183 -2.08 -8.25 17.13
C SER A 183 -3.08 -8.65 18.21
N VAL A 184 -4.33 -8.21 18.06
CA VAL A 184 -5.41 -8.55 19.02
C VAL A 184 -5.68 -10.04 19.03
N LEU A 185 -5.64 -10.70 17.88
CA LEU A 185 -5.78 -12.16 17.77
C LEU A 185 -4.63 -12.87 18.52
N ILE A 186 -3.37 -12.49 18.26
CA ILE A 186 -2.17 -13.08 18.86
C ILE A 186 -2.22 -12.97 20.40
N GLU A 187 -2.58 -11.80 20.92
CA GLU A 187 -2.73 -11.62 22.38
C GLU A 187 -3.84 -12.50 22.97
N LYS A 188 -4.94 -12.68 22.27
CA LYS A 188 -5.98 -13.63 22.70
C LYS A 188 -5.52 -15.09 22.63
N MET A 189 -4.73 -15.47 21.62
CA MET A 189 -4.15 -16.81 21.53
C MET A 189 -3.25 -17.11 22.74
N LYS A 190 -2.50 -16.13 23.26
CA LYS A 190 -1.71 -16.27 24.50
C LYS A 190 -2.56 -16.59 25.72
N ILE A 191 -3.78 -16.08 25.79
CA ILE A 191 -4.71 -16.37 26.88
C ILE A 191 -5.27 -17.79 26.79
N TYR A 192 -5.50 -18.27 25.56
CA TYR A 192 -6.16 -19.56 25.31
C TYR A 192 -5.20 -20.71 24.97
N THR A 193 -3.90 -20.60 25.28
CA THR A 193 -2.86 -21.60 24.95
C THR A 193 -3.24 -23.04 25.31
N GLN A 194 -3.82 -23.25 26.52
CA GLN A 194 -4.26 -24.58 26.96
C GLN A 194 -5.44 -25.13 26.15
N ARG A 195 -6.37 -24.25 25.73
CA ARG A 195 -7.55 -24.65 24.93
C ARG A 195 -7.17 -24.98 23.51
N ILE A 196 -6.20 -24.29 22.95
CA ILE A 196 -5.66 -24.53 21.61
C ILE A 196 -4.78 -25.79 21.61
N GLY A 197 -4.24 -26.21 22.76
CA GLY A 197 -3.32 -27.33 22.89
C GLY A 197 -1.87 -26.97 22.58
N PHE A 198 -1.47 -25.75 22.84
CA PHE A 198 -0.10 -25.29 22.67
C PHE A 198 0.82 -25.88 23.74
N THR A 199 2.02 -26.28 23.34
CA THR A 199 3.12 -26.67 24.22
C THR A 199 3.90 -25.44 24.67
N MET A 200 4.93 -25.67 25.48
CA MET A 200 5.82 -24.60 25.93
C MET A 200 6.59 -23.99 24.74
N ASP A 201 7.07 -24.82 23.80
CA ASP A 201 7.76 -24.38 22.58
C ASP A 201 6.82 -23.55 21.66
N ASP A 202 5.54 -23.92 21.57
CA ASP A 202 4.55 -23.16 20.81
C ASP A 202 4.27 -21.79 21.45
N THR A 203 4.30 -21.72 22.78
CA THR A 203 4.09 -20.46 23.52
C THR A 203 5.28 -19.52 23.31
N GLU A 204 6.51 -20.04 23.31
CA GLU A 204 7.71 -19.28 23.00
C GLU A 204 7.67 -18.76 21.55
N LEU A 205 7.30 -19.62 20.60
CA LEU A 205 7.10 -19.20 19.22
C LEU A 205 6.00 -18.14 19.08
N LEU A 206 4.91 -18.23 19.84
CA LEU A 206 3.83 -17.23 19.84
C LEU A 206 4.30 -15.87 20.38
N ASP A 207 5.22 -15.86 21.35
CA ASP A 207 5.84 -14.62 21.85
C ASP A 207 6.72 -13.97 20.78
N ASP A 208 7.51 -14.76 20.07
CA ASP A 208 8.31 -14.28 18.92
C ASP A 208 7.41 -13.70 17.81
N ILE A 209 6.34 -14.40 17.49
CA ILE A 209 5.33 -13.95 16.51
C ILE A 209 4.72 -12.60 16.90
N ALA A 210 4.43 -12.39 18.20
CA ALA A 210 3.90 -11.12 18.70
C ALA A 210 4.89 -9.97 18.52
N ILE A 211 6.18 -10.23 18.76
CA ILE A 211 7.26 -9.25 18.56
C ILE A 211 7.39 -8.91 17.08
N GLU A 212 7.43 -9.91 16.19
CA GLU A 212 7.53 -9.71 14.75
C GLU A 212 6.32 -8.97 14.19
N ASN A 213 5.09 -9.29 14.66
CA ASN A 213 3.89 -8.58 14.24
C ASN A 213 3.91 -7.11 14.68
N THR A 214 4.40 -6.83 15.90
CA THR A 214 4.56 -5.46 16.39
C THR A 214 5.59 -4.68 15.54
N GLN A 215 6.68 -5.32 15.18
CA GLN A 215 7.70 -4.74 14.30
C GLN A 215 7.14 -4.48 12.90
N CYS A 216 6.38 -5.43 12.35
CA CYS A 216 5.71 -5.30 11.06
C CYS A 216 4.74 -4.10 11.05
N TYR A 217 3.94 -3.93 12.12
CA TYR A 217 3.05 -2.79 12.28
C TYR A 217 3.80 -1.45 12.26
N LYS A 218 4.88 -1.35 13.05
CA LYS A 218 5.71 -0.14 13.08
C LYS A 218 6.35 0.18 11.74
N GLN A 219 6.77 -0.83 11.00
CA GLN A 219 7.34 -0.64 9.67
C GLN A 219 6.28 -0.10 8.69
N ALA A 220 5.05 -0.64 8.72
CA ALA A 220 3.94 -0.13 7.92
C ALA A 220 3.60 1.33 8.28
N GLU A 221 3.62 1.68 9.57
CA GLU A 221 3.41 3.05 10.06
C GLU A 221 4.49 4.02 9.54
N ILE A 222 5.76 3.62 9.59
CA ILE A 222 6.88 4.43 9.08
C ILE A 222 6.70 4.68 7.57
N TYR A 223 6.42 3.64 6.79
CA TYR A 223 6.25 3.79 5.35
C TYR A 223 5.04 4.65 4.98
N SER A 224 3.93 4.52 5.70
CA SER A 224 2.77 5.39 5.53
C SER A 224 3.11 6.87 5.77
N ASN A 225 3.85 7.16 6.84
CA ASN A 225 4.28 8.52 7.16
C ASN A 225 5.27 9.08 6.11
N ILE A 226 6.15 8.25 5.57
CA ILE A 226 7.07 8.63 4.50
C ILE A 226 6.26 8.98 3.24
N LEU A 227 5.32 8.14 2.82
CA LEU A 227 4.48 8.39 1.65
C LEU A 227 3.66 9.67 1.79
N ALA A 228 3.01 9.89 2.93
CA ALA A 228 2.28 11.13 3.21
C ALA A 228 3.20 12.36 3.10
N SER A 229 4.41 12.29 3.66
CA SER A 229 5.41 13.36 3.57
C SER A 229 5.89 13.61 2.14
N MET A 230 6.04 12.56 1.33
CA MET A 230 6.39 12.67 -0.10
C MET A 230 5.27 13.36 -0.89
N MET A 231 4.00 13.05 -0.60
CA MET A 231 2.85 13.71 -1.23
C MET A 231 2.79 15.20 -0.89
N ASP A 232 3.01 15.58 0.36
CA ASP A 232 3.05 16.97 0.80
C ASP A 232 4.22 17.74 0.16
N ALA A 233 5.40 17.13 0.09
CA ALA A 233 6.56 17.70 -0.60
C ALA A 233 6.27 17.96 -2.09
N ARG A 234 5.53 17.05 -2.75
CA ARG A 234 5.13 17.19 -4.14
C ARG A 234 4.25 18.43 -4.38
N VAL A 235 3.26 18.66 -3.53
CA VAL A 235 2.40 19.86 -3.61
C VAL A 235 3.28 21.14 -3.56
N SER A 236 4.26 21.17 -2.67
CA SER A 236 5.20 22.28 -2.56
C SER A 236 6.06 22.47 -3.80
N ILE A 237 6.57 21.39 -4.39
CA ILE A 237 7.36 21.41 -5.64
C ILE A 237 6.51 21.94 -6.80
N VAL A 238 5.28 21.43 -6.97
CA VAL A 238 4.36 21.90 -8.03
C VAL A 238 4.08 23.39 -7.88
N ASN A 239 3.74 23.85 -6.69
CA ASN A 239 3.51 25.27 -6.42
C ASN A 239 4.73 26.15 -6.72
N ASN A 240 5.93 25.69 -6.37
CA ASN A 240 7.17 26.38 -6.69
C ASN A 240 7.40 26.45 -8.21
N ASN A 241 7.17 25.36 -8.94
CA ASN A 241 7.32 25.32 -10.39
C ASN A 241 6.31 26.23 -11.12
N LEU A 242 5.05 26.28 -10.62
CA LEU A 242 4.04 27.22 -11.09
C LEU A 242 4.50 28.67 -10.86
N ASN A 243 5.01 29.01 -9.68
CA ASN A 243 5.54 30.34 -9.38
C ASN A 243 6.70 30.72 -10.31
N ILE A 244 7.62 29.78 -10.57
CA ILE A 244 8.73 30.02 -11.52
C ILE A 244 8.19 30.25 -12.93
N SER A 245 7.22 29.48 -13.38
CA SER A 245 6.59 29.61 -14.72
C SER A 245 5.82 30.92 -14.82
N MET A 246 5.06 31.31 -13.80
CA MET A 246 4.37 32.61 -13.74
C MET A 246 5.36 33.77 -13.78
N LYS A 247 6.47 33.71 -13.04
CA LYS A 247 7.53 34.72 -13.09
C LYS A 247 8.13 34.85 -14.49
N LYS A 248 8.39 33.73 -15.18
CA LYS A 248 8.87 33.71 -16.57
C LYS A 248 7.86 34.35 -17.52
N LEU A 249 6.57 33.97 -17.42
CA LEU A 249 5.50 34.53 -18.25
C LEU A 249 5.33 36.03 -18.03
N THR A 250 5.31 36.47 -16.77
CA THR A 250 5.25 37.88 -16.41
C THR A 250 6.42 38.67 -17.02
N MET A 251 7.64 38.12 -16.96
CA MET A 251 8.83 38.75 -17.58
C MET A 251 8.68 38.92 -19.08
N ILE A 252 8.23 37.86 -19.80
CA ILE A 252 7.99 37.91 -21.24
C ILE A 252 6.93 38.97 -21.56
N THR A 253 5.85 39.02 -20.79
CA THR A 253 4.79 40.04 -20.95
C THR A 253 5.32 41.45 -20.79
N ILE A 254 6.09 41.75 -19.74
CA ILE A 254 6.64 43.09 -19.52
C ILE A 254 7.67 43.43 -20.60
N ALA A 255 8.50 42.45 -21.03
CA ALA A 255 9.46 42.65 -22.11
C ALA A 255 8.78 43.05 -23.44
N ILE A 256 7.56 42.61 -23.69
CA ILE A 256 6.75 43.01 -24.85
C ILE A 256 6.02 44.35 -24.58
N MET A 257 5.44 44.51 -23.39
CA MET A 257 4.60 45.65 -23.06
C MET A 257 5.40 46.96 -22.98
N VAL A 258 6.63 46.94 -22.43
CA VAL A 258 7.46 48.18 -22.30
C VAL A 258 7.76 48.79 -23.64
N PRO A 259 8.34 48.12 -24.64
CA PRO A 259 8.53 48.66 -25.97
C PRO A 259 7.21 49.08 -26.65
N THR A 260 6.18 48.26 -26.50
CA THR A 260 4.85 48.54 -27.13
C THR A 260 4.25 49.81 -26.58
N PHE A 261 4.35 50.06 -25.25
CA PHE A 261 3.91 51.31 -24.63
C PHE A 261 4.64 52.53 -25.19
N VAL A 262 5.97 52.44 -25.32
CA VAL A 262 6.78 53.51 -25.89
C VAL A 262 6.35 53.83 -27.30
N VAL A 263 6.28 52.82 -28.17
CA VAL A 263 5.87 53.02 -29.58
C VAL A 263 4.43 53.53 -29.68
N SER A 264 3.52 53.05 -28.86
CA SER A 264 2.10 53.47 -28.83
C SER A 264 1.96 54.94 -28.36
N ALA A 265 2.74 55.38 -27.37
CA ALA A 265 2.74 56.75 -26.91
C ALA A 265 3.18 57.75 -28.00
N PHE A 266 4.12 57.39 -28.85
CA PHE A 266 4.55 58.21 -29.98
C PHE A 266 3.68 58.06 -31.23
N SER A 267 2.78 57.12 -31.26
CA SER A 267 1.79 56.97 -32.36
C SER A 267 0.48 57.72 -32.16
N MET A 268 0.35 58.47 -31.05
CA MET A 268 -0.80 59.31 -30.76
C MET A 268 -0.91 60.51 -31.77
N ASN A 269 -2.13 60.90 -32.12
CA ASN A 269 -2.41 62.07 -33.01
C ASN A 269 -2.23 63.42 -32.26
N VAL A 270 -1.17 63.54 -31.47
CA VAL A 270 -0.81 64.76 -30.74
C VAL A 270 0.58 65.21 -31.21
N ALA A 271 0.80 66.50 -31.38
CA ALA A 271 2.10 67.05 -31.75
C ALA A 271 3.15 66.78 -30.67
N PHE A 272 4.24 66.10 -31.00
CA PHE A 272 5.37 65.87 -30.08
C PHE A 272 6.69 66.41 -30.65
N PRO A 273 7.68 66.72 -29.81
CA PRO A 273 8.87 67.49 -30.22
C PRO A 273 9.71 66.90 -31.33
N ILE A 274 9.70 65.56 -31.50
CA ILE A 274 10.55 64.82 -32.44
C ILE A 274 9.80 64.48 -33.76
N GLN A 275 8.50 64.79 -33.88
CA GLN A 275 7.64 64.37 -34.99
C GLN A 275 8.17 64.76 -36.37
N LYS A 276 8.80 65.92 -36.51
CA LYS A 276 9.31 66.44 -37.81
C LYS A 276 10.79 66.10 -38.10
N HIS A 277 11.44 65.32 -37.18
CA HIS A 277 12.84 64.96 -37.34
C HIS A 277 13.00 63.81 -38.36
N PRO A 278 13.94 63.86 -39.32
CA PRO A 278 14.11 62.86 -40.36
C PRO A 278 14.45 61.44 -39.76
N SER A 279 15.04 61.41 -38.59
CA SER A 279 15.40 60.14 -37.90
C SER A 279 14.44 59.79 -36.75
N ALA A 280 13.22 60.38 -36.69
CA ALA A 280 12.25 60.15 -35.59
C ALA A 280 11.96 58.67 -35.35
N PHE A 281 11.82 57.88 -36.38
CA PHE A 281 11.61 56.43 -36.30
C PHE A 281 12.72 55.73 -35.50
N TRP A 282 13.99 55.99 -35.83
CA TRP A 282 15.12 55.34 -35.18
C TRP A 282 15.30 55.79 -33.72
N ILE A 283 14.97 57.06 -33.42
CA ILE A 283 15.03 57.63 -32.08
C ILE A 283 13.99 56.93 -31.18
N ILE A 284 12.75 56.76 -31.65
CA ILE A 284 11.67 56.06 -30.91
C ILE A 284 12.06 54.62 -30.67
N LEU A 285 12.60 53.92 -31.66
CA LEU A 285 13.05 52.53 -31.52
C LEU A 285 14.19 52.39 -30.49
N ALA A 286 15.14 53.33 -30.50
CA ALA A 286 16.23 53.38 -29.53
C ALA A 286 15.71 53.59 -28.12
N ILE A 287 14.77 54.51 -27.89
CA ILE A 287 14.12 54.73 -26.57
C ILE A 287 13.41 53.49 -26.11
N ALA A 288 12.64 52.81 -26.99
CA ALA A 288 11.97 51.54 -26.63
C ALA A 288 12.97 50.48 -26.20
N PHE A 289 14.09 50.33 -26.91
CA PHE A 289 15.14 49.38 -26.57
C PHE A 289 15.86 49.70 -25.26
N ILE A 290 16.16 50.99 -25.00
CA ILE A 290 16.76 51.47 -23.74
C ILE A 290 15.82 51.21 -22.57
N ALA A 291 14.51 51.50 -22.72
CA ALA A 291 13.52 51.24 -21.70
C ALA A 291 13.41 49.75 -21.36
N MET A 292 13.41 48.86 -22.36
CA MET A 292 13.43 47.41 -22.19
C MET A 292 14.70 46.95 -21.48
N SER A 293 15.86 47.43 -21.91
CA SER A 293 17.17 47.09 -21.31
C SER A 293 17.28 47.55 -19.85
N GLY A 294 16.79 48.76 -19.56
CA GLY A 294 16.70 49.31 -18.22
C GLY A 294 15.84 48.46 -17.27
N PHE A 295 14.71 48.00 -17.77
CA PHE A 295 13.84 47.07 -17.04
C PHE A 295 14.59 45.76 -16.69
N PHE A 296 15.26 45.15 -17.66
CA PHE A 296 16.02 43.90 -17.41
C PHE A 296 17.19 44.13 -16.46
N PHE A 297 17.84 45.27 -16.53
CA PHE A 297 18.94 45.63 -15.62
C PHE A 297 18.45 45.76 -14.18
N ILE A 298 17.37 46.51 -13.94
CA ILE A 298 16.78 46.70 -12.61
C ILE A 298 16.30 45.33 -12.06
N TRP A 299 15.68 44.51 -12.90
CA TRP A 299 15.21 43.19 -12.49
C TRP A 299 16.38 42.27 -12.11
N ARG A 300 17.52 42.34 -12.84
CA ARG A 300 18.70 41.53 -12.53
C ARG A 300 19.34 41.90 -11.20
N ILE A 301 19.31 43.18 -10.81
CA ILE A 301 19.85 43.66 -9.53
C ILE A 301 18.99 43.24 -8.34
N ARG A 302 17.66 43.09 -8.55
CA ARG A 302 16.72 42.68 -7.49
C ARG A 302 16.58 41.15 -7.30
N LYS A 303 17.27 40.36 -8.07
CA LYS A 303 17.32 38.92 -7.96
C LYS A 303 18.52 38.45 -7.16
#